data_5bc6193c425cf507dc2ccf12f46e998a
#
_entry.id   5bc6193c425cf507dc2ccf12f46e998a
#
_cell.length_a   1.000
_cell.length_b   1.000
_cell.length_c   1.000
_cell.angle_alpha   90.00
_cell.angle_beta   90.00
_cell.angle_gamma   90.00
#
_symmetry.space_group_name_H-M   'P 1'
#
loop_
_entity.id
_entity.type
_entity.pdbx_description
1 polymer ?
#
loop_
_entity_poly.entity_id
_entity_poly.type
_entity_poly.pdbx_seq_one_letter_code
_entity_poly.pdbx_strand_id
1 'polypeptide(L)'
;IDRTAKGPQLILSRIAPEFLMRLFELEVPEIEEGLIEIKAAARDPGIRAKIAVKSNDPRLDPQGTCIGMRGSRVTAVTNELAGERVDIILYSEDPAKFVINALAPAEISSIVVDEEKHSMDVVVDEENLAIAIGRLGQNVRLASELTGWELNLMSVEDSQKKHDEEGQRLRQLFMDKLDVDEEVSDILIGEGFTSLEEVAYVPINEMLEIDAFDEETVNELRSRARNALLTDAIVREENVENVEEALLNLEGMDTEIASALAVHGITTRDALADLAGDELVELTGIAEDRAQDLIMKARAHWFEDTPVDAEKVAMAAAAAPAPH
;
A
#
# COMPACT_ATOMS: atom_id res chain seq x y z
N ILE A 1 21.89 15.09 -7.80
CA ILE A 1 21.98 16.56 -7.90
C ILE A 1 20.67 17.14 -7.40
N ASP A 2 20.72 17.83 -6.28
CA ASP A 2 19.55 18.51 -5.74
C ASP A 2 19.45 19.92 -6.34
N ARG A 3 18.23 20.33 -6.72
CA ARG A 3 17.95 21.66 -7.29
C ARG A 3 17.37 22.56 -6.21
N THR A 4 18.22 23.33 -5.56
CA THR A 4 17.79 24.33 -4.58
C THR A 4 17.61 25.71 -5.23
N ALA A 5 16.97 26.65 -4.51
CA ALA A 5 16.83 28.05 -4.95
C ALA A 5 18.18 28.76 -5.19
N LYS A 6 19.28 28.22 -4.65
CA LYS A 6 20.67 28.73 -4.84
C LYS A 6 21.42 28.06 -5.99
N GLY A 7 20.77 27.20 -6.77
CA GLY A 7 21.34 26.46 -7.88
C GLY A 7 21.54 24.96 -7.59
N PRO A 8 22.05 24.19 -8.57
CA PRO A 8 22.27 22.75 -8.41
C PRO A 8 23.38 22.47 -7.40
N GLN A 9 23.10 21.57 -6.45
CA GLN A 9 24.06 21.13 -5.44
C GLN A 9 24.38 19.65 -5.62
N LEU A 10 25.64 19.25 -5.43
CA LEU A 10 26.05 17.86 -5.37
C LEU A 10 25.96 17.39 -3.92
N ILE A 11 25.09 16.42 -3.68
CA ILE A 11 24.98 15.75 -2.39
C ILE A 11 25.65 14.39 -2.50
N LEU A 12 26.61 14.13 -1.62
CA LEU A 12 27.24 12.81 -1.49
C LEU A 12 26.56 12.06 -0.37
N SER A 13 26.13 10.82 -0.65
CA SER A 13 25.45 9.96 0.31
C SER A 13 26.18 8.62 0.45
N ARG A 14 26.41 8.19 1.70
CA ARG A 14 26.85 6.82 2.02
C ARG A 14 25.69 5.93 2.51
N ILE A 15 24.50 6.50 2.70
CA ILE A 15 23.32 5.80 3.18
C ILE A 15 22.36 5.38 2.05
N ALA A 16 22.53 5.92 0.84
CA ALA A 16 21.69 5.59 -0.30
C ALA A 16 21.88 4.13 -0.75
N PRO A 17 20.80 3.45 -1.22
CA PRO A 17 20.88 2.07 -1.76
C PRO A 17 21.88 1.93 -2.90
N GLU A 18 22.01 2.92 -3.75
CA GLU A 18 22.94 2.95 -4.88
C GLU A 18 24.40 2.81 -4.44
N PHE A 19 24.74 3.27 -3.24
CA PHE A 19 26.09 3.09 -2.72
C PHE A 19 26.40 1.61 -2.47
N LEU A 20 25.43 0.84 -1.93
CA LEU A 20 25.55 -0.61 -1.78
C LEU A 20 25.72 -1.30 -3.14
N MET A 21 24.91 -0.91 -4.14
CA MET A 21 24.99 -1.47 -5.49
C MET A 21 26.37 -1.26 -6.09
N ARG A 22 26.93 -0.05 -5.97
CA ARG A 22 28.30 0.26 -6.45
C ARG A 22 29.40 -0.51 -5.74
N LEU A 23 29.24 -0.80 -4.45
CA LEU A 23 30.21 -1.64 -3.74
C LEU A 23 30.20 -3.09 -4.28
N PHE A 24 29.01 -3.63 -4.60
CA PHE A 24 28.92 -4.96 -5.23
C PHE A 24 29.52 -4.97 -6.65
N GLU A 25 29.32 -3.92 -7.43
CA GLU A 25 29.95 -3.79 -8.76
C GLU A 25 31.49 -3.83 -8.66
N LEU A 26 32.07 -3.24 -7.61
CA LEU A 26 33.51 -3.27 -7.39
C LEU A 26 34.05 -4.65 -6.92
N GLU A 27 33.28 -5.35 -6.08
CA GLU A 27 33.71 -6.60 -5.46
C GLU A 27 33.36 -7.85 -6.30
N VAL A 28 32.41 -7.71 -7.26
CA VAL A 28 31.89 -8.81 -8.07
C VAL A 28 32.09 -8.49 -9.56
N PRO A 29 33.21 -8.88 -10.16
CA PRO A 29 33.53 -8.59 -11.57
C PRO A 29 32.44 -9.06 -12.54
N GLU A 30 31.75 -10.14 -12.21
CA GLU A 30 30.67 -10.72 -13.02
C GLU A 30 29.48 -9.74 -13.19
N ILE A 31 29.36 -8.71 -12.34
CA ILE A 31 28.37 -7.63 -12.51
C ILE A 31 28.86 -6.65 -13.57
N GLU A 32 30.12 -6.26 -13.55
CA GLU A 32 30.72 -5.38 -14.56
C GLU A 32 30.72 -6.06 -15.95
N GLU A 33 30.92 -7.36 -16.00
CA GLU A 33 30.87 -8.18 -17.22
C GLU A 33 29.44 -8.39 -17.75
N GLY A 34 28.40 -7.96 -16.98
CA GLY A 34 27.00 -8.13 -17.35
C GLY A 34 26.43 -9.54 -17.21
N LEU A 35 27.16 -10.43 -16.54
CA LEU A 35 26.70 -11.81 -16.26
C LEU A 35 25.70 -11.84 -15.12
N ILE A 36 25.84 -10.94 -14.15
CA ILE A 36 24.91 -10.71 -13.04
C ILE A 36 24.40 -9.28 -13.11
N GLU A 37 23.12 -9.12 -12.84
CA GLU A 37 22.45 -7.81 -12.77
C GLU A 37 21.89 -7.57 -11.38
N ILE A 38 22.13 -6.39 -10.83
CA ILE A 38 21.48 -5.92 -9.61
C ILE A 38 20.17 -5.25 -10.00
N LYS A 39 19.04 -5.79 -9.54
CA LYS A 39 17.69 -5.31 -9.85
C LYS A 39 17.18 -4.27 -8.86
N ALA A 40 17.46 -4.46 -7.57
CA ALA A 40 17.00 -3.57 -6.51
C ALA A 40 17.91 -3.68 -5.29
N ALA A 41 17.86 -2.67 -4.44
CA ALA A 41 18.51 -2.67 -3.12
C ALA A 41 17.66 -1.89 -2.13
N ALA A 42 17.55 -2.41 -0.90
CA ALA A 42 16.92 -1.74 0.23
C ALA A 42 17.88 -1.72 1.42
N ARG A 43 17.93 -0.62 2.18
CA ARG A 43 18.90 -0.45 3.26
C ARG A 43 18.30 0.16 4.51
N ASP A 44 18.71 -0.41 5.63
CA ASP A 44 18.66 0.22 6.95
C ASP A 44 20.11 0.54 7.35
N PRO A 45 20.59 1.76 7.07
CA PRO A 45 22.02 2.09 7.13
C PRO A 45 22.65 1.77 8.48
N GLY A 46 23.78 1.04 8.46
CA GLY A 46 24.51 0.61 9.65
C GLY A 46 23.95 -0.62 10.35
N ILE A 47 22.83 -1.19 9.91
CA ILE A 47 22.19 -2.35 10.54
C ILE A 47 22.08 -3.52 9.55
N ARG A 48 21.25 -3.38 8.51
CA ARG A 48 20.98 -4.44 7.56
C ARG A 48 20.59 -3.88 6.19
N ALA A 49 20.90 -4.63 5.15
CA ALA A 49 20.48 -4.34 3.79
C ALA A 49 20.04 -5.60 3.06
N LYS A 50 19.25 -5.44 2.02
CA LYS A 50 18.90 -6.49 1.07
C LYS A 50 19.25 -6.03 -0.34
N ILE A 51 19.80 -6.94 -1.16
CA ILE A 51 20.12 -6.68 -2.57
C ILE A 51 19.55 -7.79 -3.43
N ALA A 52 18.80 -7.43 -4.47
CA ALA A 52 18.21 -8.37 -5.41
C ALA A 52 19.11 -8.53 -6.63
N VAL A 53 19.49 -9.77 -6.93
CA VAL A 53 20.39 -10.12 -8.03
C VAL A 53 19.74 -11.12 -8.98
N LYS A 54 20.01 -10.97 -10.27
CA LYS A 54 19.58 -11.86 -11.35
C LYS A 54 20.79 -12.29 -12.18
N SER A 55 20.86 -13.57 -12.52
CA SER A 55 21.85 -14.03 -13.50
C SER A 55 21.31 -13.94 -14.93
N ASN A 56 22.15 -13.49 -15.84
CA ASN A 56 21.92 -13.51 -17.29
C ASN A 56 22.47 -14.81 -17.93
N ASP A 57 23.31 -15.59 -17.22
CA ASP A 57 23.77 -16.92 -17.63
C ASP A 57 23.12 -17.99 -16.74
N PRO A 58 22.31 -18.91 -17.29
CA PRO A 58 21.63 -19.96 -16.51
C PRO A 58 22.57 -20.90 -15.74
N ARG A 59 23.85 -20.92 -16.09
CA ARG A 59 24.87 -21.78 -15.43
C ARG A 59 25.51 -21.12 -14.22
N LEU A 60 25.25 -19.83 -13.99
CA LEU A 60 25.84 -19.05 -12.92
C LEU A 60 24.84 -18.88 -11.78
N ASP A 61 25.24 -19.25 -10.57
CA ASP A 61 24.49 -18.94 -9.35
C ASP A 61 24.79 -17.49 -8.92
N PRO A 62 23.84 -16.55 -9.07
CA PRO A 62 24.11 -15.16 -8.75
C PRO A 62 24.29 -14.92 -7.25
N GLN A 63 23.58 -15.65 -6.38
CA GLN A 63 23.75 -15.53 -4.93
C GLN A 63 25.14 -16.01 -4.49
N GLY A 64 25.50 -17.22 -4.89
CA GLY A 64 26.81 -17.81 -4.56
C GLY A 64 27.96 -16.96 -5.08
N THR A 65 27.85 -16.39 -6.27
CA THR A 65 28.85 -15.52 -6.88
C THR A 65 29.01 -14.21 -6.10
N CYS A 66 27.91 -13.56 -5.70
CA CYS A 66 27.95 -12.36 -4.89
C CYS A 66 28.43 -12.59 -3.45
N ILE A 67 28.14 -13.77 -2.87
CA ILE A 67 28.66 -14.17 -1.57
C ILE A 67 30.18 -14.37 -1.65
N GLY A 68 30.65 -15.03 -2.69
CA GLY A 68 32.06 -15.35 -2.90
C GLY A 68 32.53 -16.53 -2.04
N MET A 69 33.76 -16.99 -2.31
CA MET A 69 34.35 -18.13 -1.56
C MET A 69 34.42 -17.82 -0.06
N ARG A 70 33.73 -18.64 0.75
CA ARG A 70 33.63 -18.46 2.22
C ARG A 70 33.10 -17.10 2.64
N GLY A 71 32.28 -16.45 1.81
CA GLY A 71 31.70 -15.14 2.09
C GLY A 71 32.67 -13.97 1.89
N SER A 72 33.78 -14.16 1.18
CA SER A 72 34.83 -13.12 1.04
C SER A 72 34.31 -11.81 0.45
N ARG A 73 33.48 -11.89 -0.62
CA ARG A 73 32.99 -10.68 -1.31
C ARG A 73 31.94 -9.93 -0.48
N VAL A 74 30.94 -10.65 0.04
CA VAL A 74 29.92 -10.01 0.91
C VAL A 74 30.54 -9.47 2.19
N THR A 75 31.59 -10.10 2.74
CA THR A 75 32.30 -9.59 3.91
C THR A 75 33.09 -8.32 3.60
N ALA A 76 33.71 -8.21 2.42
CA ALA A 76 34.38 -6.99 1.99
C ALA A 76 33.41 -5.80 1.93
N VAL A 77 32.22 -6.00 1.32
CA VAL A 77 31.14 -5.01 1.28
C VAL A 77 30.65 -4.66 2.70
N THR A 78 30.39 -5.65 3.54
CA THR A 78 29.95 -5.46 4.94
C THR A 78 30.95 -4.62 5.74
N ASN A 79 32.25 -4.86 5.56
CA ASN A 79 33.31 -4.12 6.24
C ASN A 79 33.35 -2.65 5.78
N GLU A 80 33.18 -2.39 4.47
CA GLU A 80 33.12 -1.02 3.95
C GLU A 80 31.88 -0.27 4.47
N LEU A 81 30.80 -0.97 4.77
CA LEU A 81 29.56 -0.46 5.35
C LEU A 81 29.56 -0.44 6.89
N ALA A 82 30.73 -0.51 7.51
CA ALA A 82 30.91 -0.49 8.97
C ALA A 82 30.13 -1.60 9.73
N GLY A 83 29.99 -2.78 9.14
CA GLY A 83 29.35 -3.94 9.74
C GLY A 83 27.89 -4.14 9.39
N GLU A 84 27.33 -3.36 8.46
CA GLU A 84 25.97 -3.56 7.95
C GLU A 84 25.83 -4.93 7.28
N ARG A 85 24.89 -5.74 7.77
CA ARG A 85 24.65 -7.09 7.23
C ARG A 85 23.93 -7.01 5.91
N VAL A 86 24.41 -7.74 4.90
CA VAL A 86 23.80 -7.74 3.58
C VAL A 86 23.23 -9.11 3.24
N ASP A 87 21.92 -9.16 3.00
CA ASP A 87 21.22 -10.34 2.48
C ASP A 87 21.18 -10.26 0.95
N ILE A 88 21.62 -11.31 0.29
CA ILE A 88 21.59 -11.41 -1.17
C ILE A 88 20.38 -12.23 -1.58
N ILE A 89 19.46 -11.61 -2.30
CA ILE A 89 18.14 -12.13 -2.66
C ILE A 89 18.13 -12.46 -4.15
N LEU A 90 17.59 -13.61 -4.50
CA LEU A 90 17.38 -13.99 -5.89
C LEU A 90 16.17 -13.21 -6.44
N TYR A 91 16.39 -12.40 -7.46
CA TYR A 91 15.32 -11.70 -8.15
C TYR A 91 14.45 -12.69 -8.95
N SER A 92 13.16 -12.45 -8.97
CA SER A 92 12.19 -13.13 -9.83
C SER A 92 11.32 -12.14 -10.55
N GLU A 93 10.92 -12.44 -11.79
CA GLU A 93 9.94 -11.65 -12.54
C GLU A 93 8.51 -11.89 -12.03
N ASP A 94 8.28 -13.02 -11.36
CA ASP A 94 7.07 -13.32 -10.62
C ASP A 94 7.12 -12.56 -9.27
N PRO A 95 6.21 -11.59 -9.04
CA PRO A 95 6.23 -10.77 -7.83
C PRO A 95 6.08 -11.61 -6.54
N ALA A 96 5.20 -12.61 -6.55
CA ALA A 96 4.99 -13.46 -5.38
C ALA A 96 6.26 -14.24 -5.03
N LYS A 97 6.93 -14.82 -6.03
CA LYS A 97 8.23 -15.48 -5.86
C LYS A 97 9.31 -14.53 -5.36
N PHE A 98 9.32 -13.30 -5.85
CA PHE A 98 10.29 -12.31 -5.41
C PHE A 98 10.08 -11.93 -3.94
N VAL A 99 8.85 -11.76 -3.51
CA VAL A 99 8.50 -11.52 -2.09
C VAL A 99 8.90 -12.71 -1.20
N ILE A 100 8.63 -13.96 -1.64
CA ILE A 100 9.07 -15.16 -0.91
C ILE A 100 10.58 -15.14 -0.70
N ASN A 101 11.35 -14.87 -1.76
CA ASN A 101 12.79 -14.78 -1.66
C ASN A 101 13.25 -13.63 -0.74
N ALA A 102 12.56 -12.49 -0.81
CA ALA A 102 12.90 -11.30 -0.01
C ALA A 102 12.64 -11.47 1.48
N LEU A 103 11.65 -12.28 1.87
CA LEU A 103 11.30 -12.55 3.27
C LEU A 103 12.17 -13.67 3.91
N ALA A 104 13.00 -14.34 3.11
CA ALA A 104 13.91 -15.37 3.66
C ALA A 104 14.66 -14.85 4.91
N PRO A 105 14.89 -15.68 5.95
CA PRO A 105 14.73 -17.14 5.99
C PRO A 105 13.34 -17.65 6.44
N ALA A 106 12.31 -16.79 6.51
CA ALA A 106 10.96 -17.22 6.87
C ALA A 106 10.36 -18.12 5.79
N GLU A 107 9.69 -19.19 6.21
CA GLU A 107 8.91 -20.06 5.33
C GLU A 107 7.50 -19.50 5.18
N ILE A 108 7.03 -19.36 3.95
CA ILE A 108 5.74 -18.77 3.61
C ILE A 108 4.79 -19.88 3.20
N SER A 109 3.61 -19.91 3.81
CA SER A 109 2.57 -20.92 3.53
C SER A 109 1.77 -20.56 2.28
N SER A 110 1.33 -19.30 2.16
CA SER A 110 0.61 -18.81 0.97
C SER A 110 0.77 -17.29 0.81
N ILE A 111 0.50 -16.80 -0.41
CA ILE A 111 0.48 -15.37 -0.74
C ILE A 111 -0.80 -15.10 -1.54
N VAL A 112 -1.51 -14.06 -1.15
CA VAL A 112 -2.62 -13.48 -1.93
C VAL A 112 -2.15 -12.13 -2.47
N VAL A 113 -2.25 -11.94 -3.78
CA VAL A 113 -1.78 -10.73 -4.47
C VAL A 113 -2.98 -9.84 -4.79
N ASP A 114 -2.97 -8.61 -4.31
CA ASP A 114 -3.92 -7.56 -4.67
C ASP A 114 -3.20 -6.56 -5.59
N GLU A 115 -3.45 -6.69 -6.90
CA GLU A 115 -2.80 -5.84 -7.91
C GLU A 115 -3.36 -4.41 -7.89
N GLU A 116 -4.63 -4.22 -7.51
CA GLU A 116 -5.27 -2.90 -7.48
C GLU A 116 -4.67 -2.02 -6.38
N LYS A 117 -4.48 -2.60 -5.19
CA LYS A 117 -3.86 -1.90 -4.05
C LYS A 117 -2.33 -1.97 -4.06
N HIS A 118 -1.75 -2.74 -4.99
CA HIS A 118 -0.32 -3.02 -5.03
C HIS A 118 0.21 -3.59 -3.70
N SER A 119 -0.58 -4.47 -3.09
CA SER A 119 -0.31 -5.10 -1.80
C SER A 119 -0.33 -6.62 -1.88
N MET A 120 0.33 -7.28 -0.94
CA MET A 120 0.33 -8.74 -0.81
C MET A 120 0.05 -9.15 0.63
N ASP A 121 -0.94 -10.01 0.81
CA ASP A 121 -1.20 -10.68 2.06
C ASP A 121 -0.36 -11.96 2.12
N VAL A 122 0.61 -11.98 3.01
CA VAL A 122 1.57 -13.07 3.15
C VAL A 122 1.22 -13.88 4.39
N VAL A 123 0.79 -15.10 4.17
CA VAL A 123 0.39 -16.03 5.24
C VAL A 123 1.58 -16.90 5.62
N VAL A 124 1.89 -16.90 6.90
CA VAL A 124 3.00 -17.68 7.48
C VAL A 124 2.54 -18.46 8.70
N ASP A 125 3.22 -19.55 9.00
CA ASP A 125 2.99 -20.29 10.23
C ASP A 125 3.41 -19.44 11.43
N GLU A 126 2.79 -19.65 12.58
CA GLU A 126 3.02 -18.87 13.79
C GLU A 126 4.49 -18.82 14.20
N GLU A 127 5.22 -19.94 14.00
CA GLU A 127 6.66 -20.04 14.28
C GLU A 127 7.51 -19.17 13.35
N ASN A 128 7.06 -18.97 12.11
CA ASN A 128 7.74 -18.19 11.08
C ASN A 128 7.34 -16.70 11.11
N LEU A 129 6.21 -16.33 11.73
CA LEU A 129 5.70 -14.95 11.73
C LEU A 129 6.73 -13.98 12.36
N ALA A 130 7.30 -14.34 13.51
CA ALA A 130 8.32 -13.52 14.15
C ALA A 130 9.60 -13.38 13.30
N ILE A 131 9.96 -14.41 12.53
CA ILE A 131 11.11 -14.41 11.62
C ILE A 131 10.81 -13.52 10.40
N ALA A 132 9.62 -13.64 9.82
CA ALA A 132 9.16 -12.84 8.67
C ALA A 132 9.11 -11.34 9.01
N ILE A 133 8.56 -10.98 10.16
CA ILE A 133 8.54 -9.60 10.66
C ILE A 133 9.97 -9.12 10.93
N GLY A 134 10.76 -9.94 11.62
CA GLY A 134 12.10 -9.58 12.06
C GLY A 134 12.08 -8.59 13.23
N ARG A 135 13.28 -8.24 13.73
CA ARG A 135 13.41 -7.31 14.85
C ARG A 135 12.88 -5.93 14.46
N LEU A 136 11.89 -5.41 15.21
CA LEU A 136 11.24 -4.12 14.96
C LEU A 136 10.67 -3.96 13.53
N GLY A 137 10.18 -5.04 12.93
CA GLY A 137 9.64 -5.00 11.57
C GLY A 137 10.70 -4.85 10.47
N GLN A 138 11.98 -4.99 10.77
CA GLN A 138 13.07 -4.72 9.83
C GLN A 138 13.05 -5.64 8.62
N ASN A 139 12.74 -6.93 8.78
CA ASN A 139 12.78 -7.87 7.67
C ASN A 139 11.65 -7.60 6.66
N VAL A 140 10.41 -7.41 7.15
CA VAL A 140 9.27 -7.10 6.28
C VAL A 140 9.41 -5.72 5.64
N ARG A 141 9.87 -4.70 6.37
CA ARG A 141 10.10 -3.36 5.81
C ARG A 141 11.12 -3.37 4.68
N LEU A 142 12.28 -4.01 4.90
CA LEU A 142 13.30 -4.12 3.85
C LEU A 142 12.82 -4.98 2.67
N ALA A 143 12.00 -6.01 2.90
CA ALA A 143 11.41 -6.78 1.83
C ALA A 143 10.40 -5.96 1.02
N SER A 144 9.55 -5.17 1.68
CA SER A 144 8.61 -4.24 1.04
C SER A 144 9.36 -3.18 0.21
N GLU A 145 10.36 -2.51 0.78
CA GLU A 145 11.20 -1.54 0.05
C GLU A 145 11.93 -2.16 -1.14
N LEU A 146 12.42 -3.41 -1.01
CA LEU A 146 13.14 -4.11 -2.07
C LEU A 146 12.24 -4.50 -3.24
N THR A 147 11.03 -4.98 -2.93
CA THR A 147 10.09 -5.50 -3.93
C THR A 147 9.16 -4.43 -4.50
N GLY A 148 8.98 -3.33 -3.76
CA GLY A 148 8.05 -2.25 -4.08
C GLY A 148 6.60 -2.58 -3.77
N TRP A 149 6.30 -3.71 -3.12
CA TRP A 149 4.95 -4.13 -2.71
C TRP A 149 4.71 -3.86 -1.24
N GLU A 150 3.51 -3.46 -0.90
CA GLU A 150 3.07 -3.41 0.48
C GLU A 150 2.83 -4.84 0.99
N LEU A 151 3.48 -5.23 2.09
CA LEU A 151 3.44 -6.59 2.61
C LEU A 151 2.71 -6.66 3.93
N ASN A 152 1.57 -7.34 3.94
CA ASN A 152 0.78 -7.62 5.14
C ASN A 152 1.07 -9.06 5.59
N LEU A 153 1.77 -9.18 6.73
CA LEU A 153 2.07 -10.49 7.31
C LEU A 153 0.96 -10.91 8.27
N MET A 154 0.48 -12.12 8.12
CA MET A 154 -0.54 -12.69 9.01
C MET A 154 -0.31 -14.17 9.27
N SER A 155 -0.84 -14.65 10.40
CA SER A 155 -0.85 -16.08 10.70
C SER A 155 -1.90 -16.82 9.86
N VAL A 156 -1.79 -18.15 9.78
CA VAL A 156 -2.82 -18.98 9.14
C VAL A 156 -4.18 -18.78 9.83
N GLU A 157 -4.19 -18.63 11.16
CA GLU A 157 -5.42 -18.42 11.91
C GLU A 157 -6.04 -17.05 11.61
N ASP A 158 -5.24 -15.99 11.51
CA ASP A 158 -5.72 -14.65 11.18
C ASP A 158 -6.20 -14.58 9.73
N SER A 159 -5.52 -15.25 8.80
CA SER A 159 -5.96 -15.38 7.41
C SER A 159 -7.31 -16.07 7.31
N GLN A 160 -7.52 -17.15 8.08
CA GLN A 160 -8.81 -17.84 8.10
C GLN A 160 -9.91 -16.95 8.67
N LYS A 161 -9.65 -16.24 9.78
CA LYS A 161 -10.61 -15.29 10.34
C LYS A 161 -10.98 -14.18 9.37
N LYS A 162 -9.98 -13.61 8.70
CA LYS A 162 -10.20 -12.59 7.67
C LYS A 162 -11.10 -13.10 6.55
N HIS A 163 -10.81 -14.31 6.06
CA HIS A 163 -11.62 -14.96 5.04
C HIS A 163 -13.06 -15.23 5.52
N ASP A 164 -13.23 -15.72 6.74
CA ASP A 164 -14.54 -15.96 7.33
C ASP A 164 -15.32 -14.65 7.54
N GLU A 165 -14.67 -13.58 7.98
CA GLU A 165 -15.26 -12.25 8.13
C GLU A 165 -15.65 -11.62 6.79
N GLU A 166 -14.81 -11.74 5.78
CA GLU A 166 -15.10 -11.30 4.41
C GLU A 166 -16.29 -12.08 3.82
N GLY A 167 -16.29 -13.40 4.00
CA GLY A 167 -17.41 -14.25 3.61
C GLY A 167 -18.72 -13.86 4.29
N GLN A 168 -18.69 -13.56 5.60
CA GLN A 168 -19.87 -13.08 6.32
C GLN A 168 -20.35 -11.71 5.83
N ARG A 169 -19.45 -10.78 5.54
CA ARG A 169 -19.78 -9.46 4.97
C ARG A 169 -20.43 -9.58 3.59
N LEU A 170 -19.86 -10.42 2.73
CA LEU A 170 -20.42 -10.67 1.39
C LEU A 170 -21.80 -11.34 1.47
N ARG A 171 -21.94 -12.32 2.35
CA ARG A 171 -23.25 -12.97 2.60
C ARG A 171 -24.29 -11.93 3.01
N GLN A 172 -23.97 -11.11 3.99
CA GLN A 172 -24.88 -10.06 4.45
C GLN A 172 -25.19 -9.06 3.33
N LEU A 173 -24.19 -8.65 2.55
CA LEU A 173 -24.35 -7.75 1.41
C LEU A 173 -25.34 -8.34 0.38
N PHE A 174 -25.18 -9.60 -0.01
CA PHE A 174 -26.05 -10.24 -0.99
C PHE A 174 -27.46 -10.44 -0.44
N MET A 175 -27.60 -10.89 0.81
CA MET A 175 -28.91 -11.02 1.44
C MET A 175 -29.65 -9.68 1.50
N ASP A 176 -29.00 -8.60 1.92
CA ASP A 176 -29.62 -7.28 2.08
C ASP A 176 -29.91 -6.59 0.75
N LYS A 177 -29.02 -6.70 -0.22
CA LYS A 177 -29.10 -5.96 -1.49
C LYS A 177 -29.81 -6.72 -2.60
N LEU A 178 -29.69 -8.06 -2.64
CA LEU A 178 -30.33 -8.91 -3.64
C LEU A 178 -31.63 -9.53 -3.14
N ASP A 179 -31.95 -9.38 -1.84
CA ASP A 179 -33.14 -10.01 -1.20
C ASP A 179 -33.17 -11.52 -1.47
N VAL A 180 -32.04 -12.19 -1.21
CA VAL A 180 -31.84 -13.63 -1.35
C VAL A 180 -31.66 -14.29 0.00
N ASP A 181 -31.85 -15.60 0.07
CA ASP A 181 -31.58 -16.38 1.27
C ASP A 181 -30.08 -16.72 1.41
N GLU A 182 -29.71 -17.28 2.56
CA GLU A 182 -28.33 -17.64 2.89
C GLU A 182 -27.76 -18.68 1.90
N GLU A 183 -28.62 -19.63 1.42
CA GLU A 183 -28.18 -20.69 0.51
C GLU A 183 -27.74 -20.12 -0.85
N VAL A 184 -28.52 -19.20 -1.41
CA VAL A 184 -28.19 -18.52 -2.67
C VAL A 184 -26.95 -17.63 -2.50
N SER A 185 -26.83 -16.93 -1.37
CA SER A 185 -25.65 -16.12 -1.06
C SER A 185 -24.38 -16.97 -0.98
N ASP A 186 -24.44 -18.12 -0.32
CA ASP A 186 -23.32 -19.06 -0.21
C ASP A 186 -22.90 -19.64 -1.56
N ILE A 187 -23.85 -19.92 -2.43
CA ILE A 187 -23.56 -20.37 -3.80
C ILE A 187 -22.83 -19.27 -4.57
N LEU A 188 -23.31 -18.02 -4.53
CA LEU A 188 -22.65 -16.92 -5.20
C LEU A 188 -21.21 -16.71 -4.71
N ILE A 189 -20.98 -16.75 -3.39
CA ILE A 189 -19.65 -16.65 -2.79
C ILE A 189 -18.77 -17.84 -3.19
N GLY A 190 -19.32 -19.05 -3.19
CA GLY A 190 -18.63 -20.28 -3.59
C GLY A 190 -18.18 -20.28 -5.05
N GLU A 191 -18.93 -19.62 -5.94
CA GLU A 191 -18.60 -19.42 -7.36
C GLU A 191 -17.67 -18.23 -7.60
N GLY A 192 -17.25 -17.53 -6.53
CA GLY A 192 -16.26 -16.47 -6.59
C GLY A 192 -16.81 -15.07 -6.83
N PHE A 193 -18.11 -14.83 -6.71
CA PHE A 193 -18.68 -13.48 -6.77
C PHE A 193 -18.31 -12.69 -5.51
N THR A 194 -17.69 -11.54 -5.68
CA THR A 194 -17.21 -10.67 -4.60
C THR A 194 -17.91 -9.32 -4.53
N SER A 195 -18.69 -8.98 -5.55
CA SER A 195 -19.36 -7.68 -5.65
C SER A 195 -20.73 -7.76 -6.33
N LEU A 196 -21.57 -6.73 -6.10
CA LEU A 196 -22.85 -6.58 -6.80
C LEU A 196 -22.65 -6.29 -8.29
N GLU A 197 -21.57 -5.61 -8.65
CA GLU A 197 -21.18 -5.32 -10.02
C GLU A 197 -20.95 -6.60 -10.82
N GLU A 198 -20.24 -7.56 -10.23
CA GLU A 198 -20.01 -8.86 -10.87
C GLU A 198 -21.32 -9.57 -11.12
N VAL A 199 -22.22 -9.66 -10.14
CA VAL A 199 -23.55 -10.27 -10.31
C VAL A 199 -24.38 -9.53 -11.38
N ALA A 200 -24.30 -8.20 -11.45
CA ALA A 200 -25.07 -7.39 -12.39
C ALA A 200 -24.61 -7.53 -13.85
N TYR A 201 -23.29 -7.67 -14.07
CA TYR A 201 -22.68 -7.50 -15.40
C TYR A 201 -21.99 -8.74 -15.96
N VAL A 202 -21.73 -9.77 -15.15
CA VAL A 202 -21.18 -11.04 -15.65
C VAL A 202 -22.05 -11.61 -16.79
N PRO A 203 -21.48 -12.25 -17.82
CA PRO A 203 -22.26 -12.87 -18.90
C PRO A 203 -23.27 -13.89 -18.35
N ILE A 204 -24.49 -13.86 -18.91
CA ILE A 204 -25.57 -14.77 -18.48
C ILE A 204 -25.13 -16.24 -18.56
N ASN A 205 -24.36 -16.58 -19.59
CA ASN A 205 -23.90 -17.95 -19.82
C ASN A 205 -23.03 -18.47 -18.68
N GLU A 206 -22.20 -17.62 -18.06
CA GLU A 206 -21.38 -17.99 -16.92
C GLU A 206 -22.21 -18.27 -15.68
N MET A 207 -23.23 -17.44 -15.42
CA MET A 207 -24.16 -17.69 -14.31
C MET A 207 -25.03 -18.94 -14.54
N LEU A 208 -25.33 -19.31 -15.78
CA LEU A 208 -26.07 -20.52 -16.13
C LEU A 208 -25.21 -21.81 -16.05
N GLU A 209 -23.89 -21.71 -15.94
CA GLU A 209 -23.02 -22.84 -15.66
C GLU A 209 -23.14 -23.31 -14.20
N ILE A 210 -23.72 -22.47 -13.33
CA ILE A 210 -24.01 -22.80 -11.94
C ILE A 210 -25.27 -23.70 -11.88
N ASP A 211 -25.08 -24.95 -11.54
CA ASP A 211 -26.17 -25.97 -11.53
C ASP A 211 -27.41 -25.57 -10.70
N ALA A 212 -27.23 -24.66 -9.74
CA ALA A 212 -28.32 -24.22 -8.85
C ALA A 212 -29.21 -23.12 -9.45
N PHE A 213 -28.80 -22.49 -10.57
CA PHE A 213 -29.49 -21.34 -11.13
C PHE A 213 -30.12 -21.67 -12.50
N ASP A 214 -31.39 -21.35 -12.63
CA ASP A 214 -32.08 -21.35 -13.91
C ASP A 214 -32.06 -19.95 -14.55
N GLU A 215 -32.52 -19.85 -15.81
CA GLU A 215 -32.52 -18.60 -16.55
C GLU A 215 -33.41 -17.52 -15.89
N GLU A 216 -34.48 -17.91 -15.21
CA GLU A 216 -35.38 -16.99 -14.52
C GLU A 216 -34.69 -16.40 -13.28
N THR A 217 -34.07 -17.24 -12.46
CA THR A 217 -33.27 -16.83 -11.27
C THR A 217 -32.11 -15.95 -11.64
N VAL A 218 -31.34 -16.30 -12.68
CA VAL A 218 -30.23 -15.49 -13.17
C VAL A 218 -30.67 -14.10 -13.59
N ASN A 219 -31.75 -14.00 -14.36
CA ASN A 219 -32.27 -12.70 -14.81
C ASN A 219 -32.79 -11.86 -13.63
N GLU A 220 -33.41 -12.49 -12.64
CA GLU A 220 -33.88 -11.81 -11.45
C GLU A 220 -32.73 -11.31 -10.57
N LEU A 221 -31.73 -12.13 -10.29
CA LEU A 221 -30.53 -11.73 -9.53
C LEU A 221 -29.81 -10.55 -10.18
N ARG A 222 -29.63 -10.60 -11.50
CA ARG A 222 -29.00 -9.50 -12.26
C ARG A 222 -29.83 -8.23 -12.24
N SER A 223 -31.17 -8.36 -12.32
CA SER A 223 -32.07 -7.21 -12.22
C SER A 223 -32.02 -6.56 -10.84
N ARG A 224 -32.04 -7.37 -9.78
CA ARG A 224 -31.94 -6.91 -8.39
C ARG A 224 -30.57 -6.25 -8.14
N ALA A 225 -29.46 -6.84 -8.61
CA ALA A 225 -28.14 -6.27 -8.50
C ALA A 225 -28.03 -4.90 -9.20
N ARG A 226 -28.54 -4.77 -10.42
CA ARG A 226 -28.59 -3.49 -11.13
C ARG A 226 -29.41 -2.43 -10.42
N ASN A 227 -30.58 -2.83 -9.89
CA ASN A 227 -31.45 -1.93 -9.14
C ASN A 227 -30.78 -1.47 -7.83
N ALA A 228 -30.08 -2.36 -7.12
CA ALA A 228 -29.34 -2.03 -5.93
C ALA A 228 -28.20 -1.04 -6.24
N LEU A 229 -27.41 -1.29 -7.29
CA LEU A 229 -26.36 -0.39 -7.74
C LEU A 229 -26.89 0.99 -8.15
N LEU A 230 -28.03 1.02 -8.88
CA LEU A 230 -28.68 2.28 -9.25
C LEU A 230 -29.18 3.04 -8.02
N THR A 231 -29.78 2.35 -7.06
CA THR A 231 -30.23 2.96 -5.81
C THR A 231 -29.06 3.53 -5.02
N ASP A 232 -27.96 2.79 -4.91
CA ASP A 232 -26.74 3.25 -4.23
C ASP A 232 -26.12 4.46 -4.94
N ALA A 233 -26.15 4.48 -6.28
CA ALA A 233 -25.69 5.62 -7.07
C ALA A 233 -26.53 6.89 -6.81
N ILE A 234 -27.87 6.74 -6.79
CA ILE A 234 -28.80 7.85 -6.50
C ILE A 234 -28.58 8.40 -5.08
N VAL A 235 -28.46 7.51 -4.08
CA VAL A 235 -28.17 7.92 -2.69
C VAL A 235 -26.82 8.63 -2.59
N ARG A 236 -25.82 8.19 -3.34
CA ARG A 236 -24.51 8.88 -3.39
C ARG A 236 -24.65 10.29 -3.99
N GLU A 237 -25.38 10.43 -5.09
CA GLU A 237 -25.64 11.75 -5.70
C GLU A 237 -26.39 12.67 -4.75
N GLU A 238 -27.47 12.19 -4.10
CA GLU A 238 -28.22 12.96 -3.11
C GLU A 238 -27.38 13.40 -1.91
N ASN A 239 -26.47 12.52 -1.45
CA ASN A 239 -25.54 12.85 -0.36
C ASN A 239 -24.54 13.92 -0.78
N VAL A 240 -24.00 13.85 -2.00
CA VAL A 240 -23.06 14.82 -2.54
C VAL A 240 -23.72 16.20 -2.77
N GLU A 241 -25.00 16.24 -3.18
CA GLU A 241 -25.74 17.50 -3.32
C GLU A 241 -25.85 18.29 -2.00
N ASN A 242 -25.80 17.61 -0.86
CA ASN A 242 -25.84 18.23 0.45
C ASN A 242 -24.47 18.68 0.97
N VAL A 243 -23.39 18.41 0.23
CA VAL A 243 -22.03 18.77 0.61
C VAL A 243 -21.69 20.17 0.12
N GLU A 244 -21.02 20.94 0.96
CA GLU A 244 -20.57 22.28 0.62
C GLU A 244 -19.59 22.29 -0.56
N GLU A 245 -19.78 23.22 -1.50
CA GLU A 245 -18.92 23.35 -2.69
C GLU A 245 -17.42 23.52 -2.32
N ALA A 246 -17.14 24.18 -1.19
CA ALA A 246 -15.79 24.35 -0.67
C ALA A 246 -15.11 23.02 -0.25
N LEU A 247 -15.90 22.03 0.19
CA LEU A 247 -15.40 20.69 0.51
C LEU A 247 -15.21 19.86 -0.76
N LEU A 248 -16.15 19.93 -1.71
CA LEU A 248 -16.06 19.22 -2.99
C LEU A 248 -14.88 19.67 -3.84
N ASN A 249 -14.52 20.95 -3.80
CA ASN A 249 -13.39 21.51 -4.56
C ASN A 249 -12.03 21.34 -3.86
N LEU A 250 -11.98 20.66 -2.73
CA LEU A 250 -10.73 20.42 -2.02
C LEU A 250 -9.84 19.46 -2.84
N GLU A 251 -8.57 19.83 -3.04
CA GLU A 251 -7.63 19.01 -3.79
C GLU A 251 -7.42 17.65 -3.14
N GLY A 252 -7.71 16.57 -3.85
CA GLY A 252 -7.66 15.18 -3.36
C GLY A 252 -9.01 14.65 -2.87
N MET A 253 -10.07 15.49 -2.85
CA MET A 253 -11.44 15.05 -2.61
C MET A 253 -12.00 14.40 -3.87
N ASP A 254 -12.69 13.28 -3.70
CA ASP A 254 -13.50 12.66 -4.75
C ASP A 254 -14.95 12.47 -4.28
N THR A 255 -15.82 12.11 -5.21
CA THR A 255 -17.25 11.96 -4.94
C THR A 255 -17.56 10.81 -3.97
N GLU A 256 -16.71 9.79 -3.92
CA GLU A 256 -16.86 8.66 -3.00
C GLU A 256 -16.57 9.08 -1.57
N ILE A 257 -15.45 9.77 -1.37
CA ILE A 257 -15.08 10.32 -0.05
C ILE A 257 -16.13 11.34 0.41
N ALA A 258 -16.56 12.25 -0.47
CA ALA A 258 -17.55 13.25 -0.14
C ALA A 258 -18.90 12.63 0.26
N SER A 259 -19.35 11.60 -0.45
CA SER A 259 -20.57 10.87 -0.11
C SER A 259 -20.45 10.12 1.22
N ALA A 260 -19.32 9.44 1.47
CA ALA A 260 -19.05 8.75 2.73
C ALA A 260 -19.08 9.73 3.91
N LEU A 261 -18.45 10.88 3.78
CA LEU A 261 -18.47 11.96 4.78
C LEU A 261 -19.89 12.51 5.03
N ALA A 262 -20.67 12.71 3.97
CA ALA A 262 -22.03 13.21 4.06
C ALA A 262 -22.97 12.27 4.83
N VAL A 263 -22.80 10.93 4.67
CA VAL A 263 -23.55 9.92 5.45
C VAL A 263 -23.33 10.10 6.95
N HIS A 264 -22.12 10.52 7.36
CA HIS A 264 -21.77 10.78 8.76
C HIS A 264 -22.02 12.23 9.20
N GLY A 265 -22.69 13.04 8.36
CA GLY A 265 -23.04 14.43 8.66
C GLY A 265 -21.89 15.42 8.48
N ILE A 266 -20.78 15.01 7.87
CA ILE A 266 -19.62 15.85 7.59
C ILE A 266 -19.79 16.45 6.20
N THR A 267 -20.46 17.60 6.13
CA THR A 267 -20.83 18.25 4.86
C THR A 267 -20.07 19.55 4.59
N THR A 268 -19.25 19.99 5.53
CA THR A 268 -18.51 21.26 5.43
C THR A 268 -17.00 21.04 5.52
N ARG A 269 -16.23 21.95 4.93
CA ARG A 269 -14.76 21.94 5.01
C ARG A 269 -14.25 22.04 6.45
N ASP A 270 -14.93 22.83 7.31
CA ASP A 270 -14.58 22.98 8.71
C ASP A 270 -14.81 21.67 9.49
N ALA A 271 -15.91 20.98 9.24
CA ALA A 271 -16.19 19.69 9.88
C ALA A 271 -15.14 18.64 9.51
N LEU A 272 -14.65 18.62 8.27
CA LEU A 272 -13.52 17.77 7.88
C LEU A 272 -12.22 18.17 8.58
N ALA A 273 -11.98 19.49 8.72
CA ALA A 273 -10.77 20.00 9.37
C ALA A 273 -10.70 19.66 10.86
N ASP A 274 -11.84 19.47 11.52
CA ASP A 274 -11.95 19.09 12.94
C ASP A 274 -11.65 17.59 13.20
N LEU A 275 -11.72 16.73 12.17
CA LEU A 275 -11.47 15.29 12.32
C LEU A 275 -10.01 14.97 12.60
N ALA A 276 -9.79 13.86 13.27
CA ALA A 276 -8.49 13.20 13.34
C ALA A 276 -8.25 12.30 12.12
N GLY A 277 -6.97 12.03 11.79
CA GLY A 277 -6.62 11.22 10.61
C GLY A 277 -7.16 9.79 10.69
N ASP A 278 -7.08 9.18 11.85
CA ASP A 278 -7.62 7.86 12.16
C ASP A 278 -9.15 7.79 12.06
N GLU A 279 -9.86 8.83 12.50
CA GLU A 279 -11.32 8.94 12.34
C GLU A 279 -11.71 9.00 10.84
N LEU A 280 -10.97 9.78 10.05
CA LEU A 280 -11.24 9.88 8.61
C LEU A 280 -11.00 8.55 7.88
N VAL A 281 -9.96 7.81 8.26
CA VAL A 281 -9.68 6.45 7.74
C VAL A 281 -10.83 5.51 8.09
N GLU A 282 -11.31 5.52 9.33
CA GLU A 282 -12.43 4.66 9.79
C GLU A 282 -13.73 4.97 9.04
N LEU A 283 -14.01 6.24 8.78
CA LEU A 283 -15.25 6.68 8.11
C LEU A 283 -15.25 6.46 6.59
N THR A 284 -14.09 6.54 5.94
CA THR A 284 -14.01 6.55 4.47
C THR A 284 -13.23 5.38 3.89
N GLY A 285 -12.47 4.64 4.71
CA GLY A 285 -11.64 3.52 4.27
C GLY A 285 -10.42 3.91 3.42
N ILE A 286 -10.05 5.21 3.35
CA ILE A 286 -8.88 5.68 2.59
C ILE A 286 -7.58 5.43 3.36
N ALA A 287 -6.44 5.42 2.65
CA ALA A 287 -5.12 5.28 3.25
C ALA A 287 -4.81 6.46 4.20
N GLU A 288 -4.10 6.18 5.30
CA GLU A 288 -3.77 7.14 6.35
C GLU A 288 -3.04 8.39 5.82
N ASP A 289 -2.09 8.21 4.91
CA ASP A 289 -1.36 9.33 4.29
C ASP A 289 -2.30 10.26 3.52
N ARG A 290 -3.28 9.70 2.79
CA ARG A 290 -4.29 10.47 2.06
C ARG A 290 -5.25 11.18 3.00
N ALA A 291 -5.63 10.53 4.10
CA ALA A 291 -6.49 11.12 5.13
C ALA A 291 -5.81 12.33 5.79
N GLN A 292 -4.55 12.20 6.16
CA GLN A 292 -3.77 13.30 6.74
C GLN A 292 -3.60 14.47 5.76
N ASP A 293 -3.34 14.20 4.48
CA ASP A 293 -3.20 15.24 3.45
C ASP A 293 -4.51 16.01 3.24
N LEU A 294 -5.66 15.32 3.17
CA LEU A 294 -6.98 15.95 3.06
C LEU A 294 -7.30 16.84 4.26
N ILE A 295 -7.04 16.37 5.49
CA ILE A 295 -7.26 17.17 6.70
C ILE A 295 -6.33 18.39 6.72
N MET A 296 -5.07 18.26 6.35
CA MET A 296 -4.13 19.38 6.27
C MET A 296 -4.59 20.42 5.26
N LYS A 297 -5.07 20.01 4.10
CA LYS A 297 -5.64 20.90 3.08
C LYS A 297 -6.95 21.55 3.54
N ALA A 298 -7.78 20.80 4.27
CA ALA A 298 -8.98 21.36 4.87
C ALA A 298 -8.65 22.46 5.89
N ARG A 299 -7.63 22.28 6.72
CA ARG A 299 -7.17 23.24 7.74
C ARG A 299 -6.44 24.45 7.17
N ALA A 300 -5.95 24.39 5.94
CA ALA A 300 -5.15 25.47 5.33
C ALA A 300 -5.86 26.85 5.40
N HIS A 301 -7.19 26.88 5.20
CA HIS A 301 -7.94 28.14 5.26
C HIS A 301 -7.99 28.80 6.65
N TRP A 302 -7.80 28.04 7.74
CA TRP A 302 -7.70 28.61 9.09
C TRP A 302 -6.46 29.51 9.26
N PHE A 303 -5.44 29.33 8.43
CA PHE A 303 -4.20 30.10 8.47
C PHE A 303 -4.17 31.22 7.43
N GLU A 304 -5.06 31.18 6.41
CA GLU A 304 -5.17 32.22 5.39
C GLU A 304 -5.93 33.46 5.91
N ASP A 305 -6.88 33.31 6.86
CA ASP A 305 -7.68 34.38 7.44
C ASP A 305 -7.06 35.07 8.67
N THR A 306 -5.81 34.76 9.04
CA THR A 306 -5.10 35.53 10.05
C THR A 306 -4.44 36.72 9.37
N PRO A 307 -5.02 37.96 9.48
CA PRO A 307 -4.30 39.15 9.06
C PRO A 307 -3.08 39.25 9.95
N VAL A 308 -1.91 39.04 9.35
CA VAL A 308 -0.63 39.35 10.02
C VAL A 308 -0.68 40.82 10.35
N ASP A 309 -0.92 41.17 11.63
CA ASP A 309 -0.87 42.51 12.16
C ASP A 309 0.52 43.11 11.87
N ALA A 310 0.72 43.55 10.63
CA ALA A 310 1.92 44.25 10.20
C ALA A 310 2.17 45.52 11.04
N GLU A 311 1.13 46.08 11.68
CA GLU A 311 1.23 47.20 12.61
C GLU A 311 1.90 46.84 13.95
N LYS A 312 1.71 45.62 14.48
CA LYS A 312 2.37 45.22 15.72
C LYS A 312 3.87 44.95 15.54
N VAL A 313 4.28 44.43 14.38
CA VAL A 313 5.70 44.23 14.06
C VAL A 313 6.42 45.55 13.83
N ALA A 314 5.74 46.54 13.22
CA ALA A 314 6.30 47.88 13.04
C ALA A 314 6.45 48.67 14.35
N MET A 315 5.52 48.50 15.32
CA MET A 315 5.63 49.15 16.63
C MET A 315 6.69 48.54 17.53
N ALA A 316 6.95 47.23 17.40
CA ALA A 316 8.02 46.56 18.16
C ALA A 316 9.42 46.91 17.64
N ALA A 317 9.57 47.23 16.35
CA ALA A 317 10.84 47.65 15.76
C ALA A 317 11.16 49.14 16.08
N ALA A 318 10.18 49.95 16.40
CA ALA A 318 10.35 51.37 16.76
C ALA A 318 10.71 51.61 18.25
N ALA A 319 10.64 50.60 19.11
CA ALA A 319 10.87 50.68 20.56
C ALA A 319 12.24 50.17 21.05
N ALA A 320 13.19 49.93 20.15
CA ALA A 320 14.56 49.57 20.56
C ALA A 320 15.37 50.83 20.91
N PRO A 321 15.91 50.97 22.16
CA PRO A 321 16.76 52.08 22.48
C PRO A 321 18.12 51.98 21.82
N ALA A 322 18.63 53.09 21.31
CA ALA A 322 19.95 53.22 20.70
C ALA A 322 21.06 52.82 21.70
N PRO A 323 22.15 52.18 21.23
CA PRO A 323 23.28 51.83 22.11
C PRO A 323 24.10 53.10 22.43
N HIS A 324 24.42 53.23 23.72
CA HIS A 324 25.44 54.14 24.21
C HIS A 324 26.84 53.59 24.03
#